data_ce201cc357dbdf2a5aef8f28408c7f1c
#
_entry.id   ce201cc357dbdf2a5aef8f28408c7f1c
#
_cell.length_a   1.000
_cell.length_b   1.000
_cell.length_c   1.000
_cell.angle_alpha   90.00
_cell.angle_beta   90.00
_cell.angle_gamma   90.00
#
_symmetry.space_group_name_H-M   'P 1'
#
loop_
_entity.id
_entity.type
_entity.pdbx_description
1 polymer ?
#
loop_
_entity_poly.entity_id
_entity_poly.type
_entity_poly.pdbx_seq_one_letter_code
_entity_poly.pdbx_strand_id
1 'polypeptide(L)'
;MARGLGATVRRFPAGDLAALEAMLTEAPPGVSKMICMDGVNSMTGNTPNLVAFAALAREHGALLYVDDAHGFGVIGERSATEASPYGHRGNSIVAHAGETYDGIVLVGGFSKAYSSLLAFLAVPTWLKDHLKVAAAPYLFSGPSPIASLATVLSGFDVNAARGDAIRADLHAKTAKVLATTTALRLATPNTSGLPIIELPLANPDDIDGVGHFLFDAGIYVTLAAYPLVPRSEVGFRVQITAANGDDEIDELCTTLRALAERFELQRHAELPAQGRRIGSATPDAEVRLSA
;
A
#
# COMPACT_ATOMS: atom_id res chain seq x y z
N MET A 1 2.35 -14.41 13.46
CA MET A 1 3.71 -14.97 13.41
C MET A 1 4.62 -14.37 14.49
N ALA A 2 4.87 -13.05 14.57
CA ALA A 2 5.76 -12.46 15.57
C ALA A 2 5.42 -12.82 17.03
N ARG A 3 4.14 -12.82 17.42
CA ARG A 3 3.68 -13.25 18.76
C ARG A 3 4.00 -14.72 19.04
N GLY A 4 3.92 -15.59 18.05
CA GLY A 4 4.29 -17.02 18.19
C GLY A 4 5.79 -17.24 18.44
N LEU A 5 6.62 -16.24 18.17
CA LEU A 5 8.07 -16.23 18.47
C LEU A 5 8.40 -15.47 19.77
N GLY A 6 7.39 -15.12 20.58
CA GLY A 6 7.57 -14.41 21.85
C GLY A 6 7.76 -12.91 21.70
N ALA A 7 7.64 -12.34 20.51
CA ALA A 7 7.75 -10.90 20.32
C ALA A 7 6.49 -10.16 20.84
N THR A 8 6.68 -9.06 21.55
CA THR A 8 5.60 -8.15 21.92
C THR A 8 5.18 -7.34 20.69
N VAL A 9 3.91 -7.45 20.29
CA VAL A 9 3.35 -6.71 19.15
C VAL A 9 2.37 -5.66 19.66
N ARG A 10 2.67 -4.41 19.37
CA ARG A 10 1.82 -3.23 19.66
C ARG A 10 1.36 -2.60 18.35
N ARG A 11 0.16 -2.05 18.35
CA ARG A 11 -0.39 -1.33 17.19
C ARG A 11 -0.51 0.15 17.53
N PHE A 12 -0.21 1.00 16.57
CA PHE A 12 -0.43 2.44 16.64
C PHE A 12 -1.31 2.88 15.45
N PRO A 13 -2.05 4.00 15.56
CA PRO A 13 -2.83 4.52 14.44
C PRO A 13 -1.92 4.91 13.27
N ALA A 14 -2.37 4.66 12.05
CA ALA A 14 -1.60 4.98 10.84
C ALA A 14 -1.23 6.47 10.82
N GLY A 15 0.04 6.78 10.63
CA GLY A 15 0.55 8.14 10.59
C GLY A 15 0.69 8.86 11.95
N ASP A 16 0.28 8.25 13.06
CA ASP A 16 0.39 8.84 14.40
C ASP A 16 1.79 8.64 14.98
N LEU A 17 2.68 9.58 14.67
CA LEU A 17 4.06 9.57 15.15
C LEU A 17 4.15 9.74 16.67
N ALA A 18 3.25 10.51 17.29
CA ALA A 18 3.26 10.73 18.72
C ALA A 18 2.90 9.45 19.50
N ALA A 19 1.88 8.71 19.03
CA ALA A 19 1.55 7.41 19.60
C ALA A 19 2.70 6.39 19.44
N LEU A 20 3.38 6.40 18.30
CA LEU A 20 4.54 5.55 18.07
C LEU A 20 5.70 5.91 19.00
N GLU A 21 6.04 7.19 19.11
CA GLU A 21 7.11 7.69 19.99
C GLU A 21 6.88 7.31 21.46
N ALA A 22 5.65 7.47 21.95
CA ALA A 22 5.28 7.03 23.28
C ALA A 22 5.53 5.52 23.50
N MET A 23 5.14 4.69 22.52
CA MET A 23 5.38 3.23 22.57
C MET A 23 6.87 2.86 22.55
N LEU A 24 7.67 3.58 21.76
CA LEU A 24 9.12 3.36 21.69
C LEU A 24 9.83 3.76 22.98
N THR A 25 9.37 4.85 23.61
CA THR A 25 9.88 5.34 24.89
C THR A 25 9.55 4.40 26.05
N GLU A 26 8.36 3.81 26.05
CA GLU A 26 7.93 2.82 27.06
C GLU A 26 8.62 1.46 26.92
N ALA A 27 9.29 1.20 25.79
CA ALA A 27 9.94 -0.09 25.57
C ALA A 27 11.11 -0.31 26.56
N PRO A 28 11.23 -1.50 27.16
CA PRO A 28 12.30 -1.78 28.12
C PRO A 28 13.69 -1.52 27.50
N PRO A 29 14.67 -1.06 28.30
CA PRO A 29 16.04 -0.90 27.83
C PRO A 29 16.62 -2.21 27.28
N GLY A 30 17.40 -2.11 26.21
CA GLY A 30 18.13 -3.25 25.62
C GLY A 30 17.29 -4.20 24.76
N VAL A 31 15.97 -3.97 24.60
CA VAL A 31 15.16 -4.77 23.67
C VAL A 31 15.35 -4.28 22.23
N SER A 32 15.44 -5.23 21.30
CA SER A 32 15.41 -4.91 19.88
C SER A 32 14.01 -4.44 19.48
N LYS A 33 13.94 -3.34 18.73
CA LYS A 33 12.70 -2.72 18.27
C LYS A 33 12.61 -2.74 16.76
N MET A 34 11.44 -3.01 16.22
CA MET A 34 11.15 -2.93 14.79
C MET A 34 9.81 -2.22 14.59
N ILE A 35 9.81 -1.19 13.77
CA ILE A 35 8.61 -0.49 13.30
C ILE A 35 8.27 -1.09 11.94
N CYS A 36 7.04 -1.59 11.77
CA CYS A 36 6.58 -2.18 10.52
C CYS A 36 5.47 -1.32 9.91
N MET A 37 5.60 -1.01 8.62
CA MET A 37 4.65 -0.18 7.89
C MET A 37 4.65 -0.51 6.40
N ASP A 38 3.56 -0.12 5.71
CA ASP A 38 3.52 -0.12 4.25
C ASP A 38 4.22 1.13 3.70
N GLY A 39 4.94 1.00 2.60
CA GLY A 39 5.46 2.12 1.81
C GLY A 39 4.33 2.82 1.07
N VAL A 40 3.55 2.06 0.32
CA VAL A 40 2.26 2.48 -0.23
C VAL A 40 1.19 1.58 0.35
N ASN A 41 0.21 2.18 1.04
CA ASN A 41 -0.85 1.41 1.67
C ASN A 41 -1.73 0.72 0.63
N SER A 42 -1.94 -0.57 0.79
CA SER A 42 -2.63 -1.45 -0.15
C SER A 42 -4.12 -1.17 -0.32
N MET A 43 -4.75 -0.48 0.62
CA MET A 43 -6.17 -0.13 0.59
C MET A 43 -6.39 1.34 0.20
N THR A 44 -5.72 2.24 0.90
CA THR A 44 -5.96 3.68 0.76
C THR A 44 -5.15 4.33 -0.38
N GLY A 45 -4.07 3.67 -0.86
CA GLY A 45 -3.16 4.26 -1.83
C GLY A 45 -2.28 5.38 -1.26
N ASN A 46 -2.22 5.55 0.06
CA ASN A 46 -1.44 6.61 0.69
C ASN A 46 -0.03 6.18 1.02
N THR A 47 0.87 7.17 1.03
CA THR A 47 2.24 7.03 1.53
C THR A 47 2.37 7.61 2.93
N PRO A 48 3.20 7.02 3.81
CA PRO A 48 3.53 7.61 5.10
C PRO A 48 4.51 8.77 4.94
N ASN A 49 4.65 9.59 5.98
CA ASN A 49 5.80 10.49 6.11
C ASN A 49 7.05 9.67 6.49
N LEU A 50 7.65 9.00 5.51
CA LEU A 50 8.76 8.08 5.73
C LEU A 50 9.95 8.74 6.42
N VAL A 51 10.25 10.01 6.08
CA VAL A 51 11.35 10.78 6.68
C VAL A 51 11.18 10.87 8.20
N ALA A 52 9.97 11.21 8.65
CA ALA A 52 9.68 11.33 10.08
C ALA A 52 9.73 9.96 10.79
N PHE A 53 9.22 8.89 10.17
CA PHE A 53 9.32 7.53 10.72
C PHE A 53 10.77 7.05 10.79
N ALA A 54 11.59 7.32 9.77
CA ALA A 54 13.00 6.96 9.74
C ALA A 54 13.79 7.74 10.81
N ALA A 55 13.51 9.03 11.00
CA ALA A 55 14.13 9.82 12.06
C ALA A 55 13.81 9.25 13.44
N LEU A 56 12.54 8.95 13.71
CA LEU A 56 12.11 8.38 14.98
C LEU A 56 12.70 6.98 15.21
N ALA A 57 12.80 6.16 14.18
CA ALA A 57 13.45 4.85 14.27
C ALA A 57 14.93 4.97 14.66
N ARG A 58 15.66 5.90 14.04
CA ARG A 58 17.06 6.18 14.37
C ARG A 58 17.23 6.66 15.81
N GLU A 59 16.39 7.60 16.24
CA GLU A 59 16.43 8.16 17.61
C GLU A 59 16.27 7.08 18.68
N HIS A 60 15.35 6.14 18.46
CA HIS A 60 15.07 5.07 19.39
C HIS A 60 15.84 3.76 19.14
N GLY A 61 16.80 3.73 18.21
CA GLY A 61 17.58 2.54 17.86
C GLY A 61 16.71 1.38 17.37
N ALA A 62 15.66 1.69 16.61
CA ALA A 62 14.75 0.72 16.02
C ALA A 62 15.10 0.48 14.53
N LEU A 63 14.82 -0.73 14.02
CA LEU A 63 14.80 -0.98 12.58
C LEU A 63 13.44 -0.52 12.03
N LEU A 64 13.44 0.11 10.87
CA LEU A 64 12.24 0.46 10.12
C LEU A 64 12.03 -0.55 9.00
N TYR A 65 11.00 -1.40 9.14
CA TYR A 65 10.59 -2.37 8.12
C TYR A 65 9.50 -1.76 7.25
N VAL A 66 9.78 -1.63 5.96
CA VAL A 66 8.90 -1.00 4.98
C VAL A 66 8.53 -2.02 3.92
N ASP A 67 7.24 -2.38 3.87
CA ASP A 67 6.69 -3.17 2.76
C ASP A 67 6.31 -2.23 1.63
N ASP A 68 7.11 -2.21 0.59
CA ASP A 68 6.93 -1.36 -0.60
C ASP A 68 6.45 -2.16 -1.82
N ALA A 69 5.73 -3.25 -1.61
CA ALA A 69 5.23 -4.08 -2.70
C ALA A 69 4.29 -3.32 -3.65
N HIS A 70 3.59 -2.29 -3.18
CA HIS A 70 2.74 -1.42 -3.99
C HIS A 70 3.46 -0.18 -4.54
N GLY A 71 4.55 0.26 -3.93
CA GLY A 71 5.29 1.44 -4.35
C GLY A 71 6.43 1.12 -5.31
N PHE A 72 7.10 -0.03 -5.13
CA PHE A 72 8.21 -0.45 -5.99
C PHE A 72 7.75 -0.63 -7.45
N GLY A 73 8.40 0.07 -8.37
CA GLY A 73 8.03 0.16 -9.78
C GLY A 73 7.07 1.32 -10.10
N VAL A 74 6.34 1.84 -9.10
CA VAL A 74 5.37 2.93 -9.27
C VAL A 74 5.92 4.27 -8.84
N ILE A 75 6.54 4.37 -7.67
CA ILE A 75 7.15 5.60 -7.16
C ILE A 75 8.66 5.46 -7.03
N GLY A 76 9.36 6.58 -7.20
CA GLY A 76 10.82 6.60 -7.12
C GLY A 76 11.37 7.99 -6.84
N GLU A 77 12.67 8.13 -7.03
CA GLU A 77 13.39 9.36 -6.69
C GLU A 77 12.76 10.60 -7.32
N ARG A 78 12.75 11.68 -6.53
CA ARG A 78 12.20 12.97 -6.92
C ARG A 78 13.26 13.87 -7.53
N SER A 79 12.87 14.61 -8.55
CA SER A 79 13.72 15.65 -9.14
C SER A 79 12.88 16.85 -9.59
N ALA A 80 13.53 17.96 -9.88
CA ALA A 80 12.86 19.15 -10.43
C ALA A 80 12.34 18.96 -11.87
N THR A 81 12.76 17.88 -12.54
CA THR A 81 12.43 17.59 -13.95
C THR A 81 11.55 16.35 -14.12
N GLU A 82 10.95 15.86 -13.05
CA GLU A 82 10.08 14.69 -13.10
C GLU A 82 8.84 14.94 -13.96
N ALA A 83 8.47 13.93 -14.76
CA ALA A 83 7.29 13.98 -15.63
C ALA A 83 5.97 13.79 -14.86
N SER A 84 6.03 13.24 -13.66
CA SER A 84 4.87 13.06 -12.78
C SER A 84 5.29 13.09 -11.32
N PRO A 85 4.34 13.34 -10.38
CA PRO A 85 4.60 13.27 -8.94
C PRO A 85 5.08 11.90 -8.44
N TYR A 86 4.97 10.85 -9.27
CA TYR A 86 5.47 9.51 -8.92
C TYR A 86 7.01 9.43 -8.97
N GLY A 87 7.68 10.45 -9.55
CA GLY A 87 9.13 10.50 -9.64
C GLY A 87 9.71 9.63 -10.75
N HIS A 88 11.01 9.39 -10.68
CA HIS A 88 11.79 8.67 -11.67
C HIS A 88 12.15 7.26 -11.19
N ARG A 89 12.47 6.38 -12.15
CA ARG A 89 13.02 5.02 -11.96
C ARG A 89 12.12 4.01 -11.26
N GLY A 90 11.10 4.43 -10.50
CA GLY A 90 10.26 3.50 -9.74
C GLY A 90 11.05 2.66 -8.73
N ASN A 91 12.06 3.25 -8.10
CA ASN A 91 13.07 2.54 -7.31
C ASN A 91 12.79 2.49 -5.81
N SER A 92 11.66 2.91 -5.34
CA SER A 92 11.03 2.70 -4.04
C SER A 92 10.54 3.97 -3.36
N ILE A 93 9.73 3.79 -2.31
CA ILE A 93 9.32 4.85 -1.38
C ILE A 93 10.52 5.49 -0.66
N VAL A 94 11.58 4.74 -0.39
CA VAL A 94 12.79 5.25 0.29
C VAL A 94 13.48 6.28 -0.60
N ALA A 95 13.67 5.95 -1.88
CA ALA A 95 14.23 6.89 -2.85
C ALA A 95 13.28 8.07 -3.10
N HIS A 96 11.96 7.83 -3.14
CA HIS A 96 10.94 8.88 -3.29
C HIS A 96 10.97 9.89 -2.14
N ALA A 97 11.18 9.44 -0.92
CA ALA A 97 11.30 10.29 0.26
C ALA A 97 12.67 10.99 0.37
N GLY A 98 13.65 10.64 -0.46
CA GLY A 98 15.02 11.15 -0.36
C GLY A 98 15.77 10.62 0.87
N GLU A 99 15.35 9.47 1.41
CA GLU A 99 15.97 8.84 2.57
C GLU A 99 17.11 7.91 2.19
N THR A 100 18.01 7.68 3.14
CA THR A 100 19.02 6.63 3.06
C THR A 100 18.44 5.29 3.48
N TYR A 101 19.09 4.19 3.08
CA TYR A 101 18.67 2.85 3.51
C TYR A 101 19.22 2.45 4.88
N ASP A 102 19.87 3.37 5.59
CA ASP A 102 20.46 3.10 6.91
C ASP A 102 19.36 2.87 7.97
N GLY A 103 19.39 1.69 8.58
CA GLY A 103 18.36 1.28 9.55
C GLY A 103 17.02 0.90 8.92
N ILE A 104 16.91 0.84 7.60
CA ILE A 104 15.71 0.44 6.88
C ILE A 104 15.87 -0.98 6.34
N VAL A 105 14.83 -1.78 6.53
CA VAL A 105 14.58 -3.07 5.87
C VAL A 105 13.51 -2.82 4.83
N LEU A 106 13.88 -2.71 3.55
CA LEU A 106 12.92 -2.53 2.47
C LEU A 106 12.53 -3.88 1.86
N VAL A 107 11.25 -4.13 1.75
CA VAL A 107 10.69 -5.24 0.96
C VAL A 107 10.19 -4.69 -0.35
N GLY A 108 10.80 -5.10 -1.47
CA GLY A 108 10.31 -4.80 -2.80
C GLY A 108 9.62 -6.03 -3.40
N GLY A 109 8.40 -5.84 -3.90
CA GLY A 109 7.63 -6.91 -4.52
C GLY A 109 7.60 -6.78 -6.04
N PHE A 110 7.84 -7.88 -6.76
CA PHE A 110 7.70 -7.94 -8.21
C PHE A 110 6.32 -8.44 -8.66
N SER A 111 5.44 -8.81 -7.72
CA SER A 111 4.14 -9.40 -8.01
C SER A 111 3.08 -8.42 -8.53
N LYS A 112 3.39 -7.12 -8.53
CA LYS A 112 2.50 -6.05 -8.97
C LYS A 112 3.05 -5.38 -10.22
N ALA A 113 3.86 -4.33 -10.11
CA ALA A 113 4.37 -3.57 -11.24
C ALA A 113 5.19 -4.39 -12.25
N TYR A 114 5.80 -5.49 -11.84
CA TYR A 114 6.65 -6.35 -12.69
C TYR A 114 5.98 -7.69 -13.08
N SER A 115 4.75 -7.95 -12.63
CA SER A 115 3.99 -9.17 -12.95
C SER A 115 4.77 -10.49 -12.73
N SER A 116 5.59 -10.58 -11.68
CA SER A 116 6.41 -11.75 -11.33
C SER A 116 6.22 -12.19 -9.88
N LEU A 117 6.44 -13.48 -9.60
CA LEU A 117 6.24 -14.07 -8.26
C LEU A 117 7.41 -13.82 -7.29
N LEU A 118 8.35 -12.95 -7.63
CA LEU A 118 9.53 -12.70 -6.82
C LEU A 118 9.36 -11.50 -5.89
N ALA A 119 10.18 -11.48 -4.86
CA ALA A 119 10.39 -10.34 -3.99
C ALA A 119 11.87 -10.27 -3.59
N PHE A 120 12.29 -9.12 -3.08
CA PHE A 120 13.63 -8.93 -2.54
C PHE A 120 13.59 -8.16 -1.23
N LEU A 121 14.65 -8.32 -0.45
CA LEU A 121 14.92 -7.51 0.72
C LEU A 121 16.18 -6.67 0.45
N ALA A 122 16.04 -5.36 0.56
CA ALA A 122 17.20 -4.47 0.68
C ALA A 122 17.45 -4.22 2.16
N VAL A 123 18.56 -4.72 2.65
CA VAL A 123 18.89 -4.77 4.08
C VAL A 123 20.38 -4.48 4.31
N PRO A 124 20.78 -4.03 5.51
CA PRO A 124 22.19 -3.94 5.88
C PRO A 124 22.90 -5.29 5.69
N THR A 125 24.19 -5.23 5.31
CA THR A 125 24.98 -6.44 4.99
C THR A 125 24.98 -7.47 6.11
N TRP A 126 25.15 -7.02 7.37
CA TRP A 126 25.11 -7.92 8.52
C TRP A 126 23.78 -8.69 8.65
N LEU A 127 22.66 -8.03 8.38
CA LEU A 127 21.35 -8.67 8.42
C LEU A 127 21.16 -9.63 7.25
N LYS A 128 21.62 -9.26 6.04
CA LYS A 128 21.62 -10.15 4.87
C LYS A 128 22.38 -11.45 5.17
N ASP A 129 23.58 -11.33 5.73
CA ASP A 129 24.40 -12.49 6.02
C ASP A 129 23.80 -13.37 7.12
N HIS A 130 23.18 -12.76 8.14
CA HIS A 130 22.41 -13.48 9.14
C HIS A 130 21.20 -14.21 8.53
N LEU A 131 20.40 -13.55 7.70
CA LEU A 131 19.21 -14.15 7.09
C LEU A 131 19.55 -15.34 6.20
N LYS A 132 20.67 -15.34 5.51
CA LYS A 132 21.13 -16.45 4.68
C LYS A 132 21.35 -17.75 5.46
N VAL A 133 21.67 -17.65 6.74
CA VAL A 133 21.96 -18.81 7.59
C VAL A 133 20.92 -19.08 8.68
N ALA A 134 20.00 -18.16 8.91
CA ALA A 134 19.00 -18.27 9.98
C ALA A 134 17.54 -18.25 9.49
N ALA A 135 17.26 -17.71 8.29
CA ALA A 135 15.89 -17.62 7.81
C ALA A 135 15.44 -18.98 7.22
N ALA A 136 14.56 -19.68 7.93
CA ALA A 136 14.03 -20.96 7.48
C ALA A 136 13.39 -20.91 6.07
N PRO A 137 12.61 -19.88 5.69
CA PRO A 137 12.07 -19.80 4.33
C PRO A 137 13.16 -19.69 3.25
N TYR A 138 14.33 -19.13 3.57
CA TYR A 138 15.46 -19.06 2.64
C TYR A 138 16.22 -20.38 2.56
N LEU A 139 16.46 -21.02 3.70
CA LEU A 139 17.26 -22.26 3.79
C LEU A 139 16.54 -23.49 3.21
N PHE A 140 15.23 -23.59 3.43
CA PHE A 140 14.42 -24.76 3.12
C PHE A 140 13.45 -24.56 1.94
N SER A 141 13.60 -23.47 1.18
CA SER A 141 12.88 -23.30 -0.08
C SER A 141 13.70 -23.77 -1.28
N GLY A 142 13.02 -24.08 -2.37
CA GLY A 142 13.67 -24.36 -3.65
C GLY A 142 14.16 -23.07 -4.35
N PRO A 143 14.89 -23.21 -5.48
CA PRO A 143 15.34 -22.07 -6.27
C PRO A 143 14.14 -21.33 -6.89
N SER A 144 14.31 -20.03 -7.09
CA SER A 144 13.30 -19.21 -7.79
C SER A 144 13.09 -19.73 -9.22
N PRO A 145 11.83 -19.76 -9.71
CA PRO A 145 11.56 -20.18 -11.09
C PRO A 145 12.29 -19.29 -12.12
N ILE A 146 12.92 -19.93 -13.09
CA ILE A 146 13.68 -19.21 -14.14
C ILE A 146 12.78 -18.24 -14.91
N ALA A 147 11.54 -18.64 -15.24
CA ALA A 147 10.58 -17.77 -15.91
C ALA A 147 10.32 -16.48 -15.11
N SER A 148 10.15 -16.57 -13.78
CA SER A 148 9.96 -15.40 -12.92
C SER A 148 11.19 -14.49 -12.88
N LEU A 149 12.40 -15.07 -12.88
CA LEU A 149 13.65 -14.30 -12.97
C LEU A 149 13.76 -13.57 -14.31
N ALA A 150 13.47 -14.26 -15.44
CA ALA A 150 13.47 -13.66 -16.76
C ALA A 150 12.46 -12.51 -16.88
N THR A 151 11.25 -12.67 -16.31
CA THR A 151 10.23 -11.62 -16.27
C THR A 151 10.75 -10.38 -15.54
N VAL A 152 11.40 -10.55 -14.37
CA VAL A 152 11.96 -9.42 -13.63
C VAL A 152 13.06 -8.71 -14.41
N LEU A 153 13.97 -9.46 -15.05
CA LEU A 153 15.05 -8.86 -15.86
C LEU A 153 14.46 -8.04 -17.01
N SER A 154 13.52 -8.63 -17.77
CA SER A 154 12.81 -7.89 -18.83
C SER A 154 12.06 -6.68 -18.30
N GLY A 155 11.47 -6.77 -17.10
CA GLY A 155 10.83 -5.66 -16.42
C GLY A 155 11.79 -4.53 -16.10
N PHE A 156 13.03 -4.83 -15.70
CA PHE A 156 14.06 -3.81 -15.50
C PHE A 156 14.47 -3.14 -16.82
N ASP A 157 14.59 -3.90 -17.90
CA ASP A 157 14.89 -3.33 -19.23
C ASP A 157 13.77 -2.39 -19.69
N VAL A 158 12.52 -2.79 -19.53
CA VAL A 158 11.34 -1.95 -19.82
C VAL A 158 11.35 -0.69 -18.95
N ASN A 159 11.60 -0.85 -17.63
CA ASN A 159 11.66 0.28 -16.71
C ASN A 159 12.79 1.27 -17.07
N ALA A 160 13.96 0.78 -17.45
CA ALA A 160 15.08 1.61 -17.88
C ALA A 160 14.77 2.35 -19.19
N ALA A 161 14.11 1.70 -20.15
CA ALA A 161 13.85 2.26 -21.47
C ALA A 161 12.66 3.25 -21.49
N ARG A 162 11.59 2.99 -20.75
CA ARG A 162 10.33 3.74 -20.83
C ARG A 162 9.53 3.85 -19.53
N GLY A 163 10.09 3.44 -18.40
CA GLY A 163 9.39 3.39 -17.12
C GLY A 163 8.85 4.74 -16.67
N ASP A 164 9.59 5.83 -16.87
CA ASP A 164 9.14 7.17 -16.50
C ASP A 164 7.93 7.65 -17.32
N ALA A 165 7.90 7.33 -18.62
CA ALA A 165 6.75 7.62 -19.46
C ALA A 165 5.51 6.80 -19.05
N ILE A 166 5.69 5.51 -18.69
CA ILE A 166 4.62 4.65 -18.16
C ILE A 166 4.07 5.21 -16.86
N ARG A 167 4.93 5.69 -15.95
CA ARG A 167 4.50 6.31 -14.68
C ARG A 167 3.76 7.63 -14.89
N ALA A 168 4.19 8.45 -15.84
CA ALA A 168 3.50 9.69 -16.19
C ALA A 168 2.09 9.42 -16.74
N ASP A 169 1.94 8.44 -17.62
CA ASP A 169 0.66 7.98 -18.15
C ASP A 169 -0.25 7.42 -17.04
N LEU A 170 0.27 6.55 -16.18
CA LEU A 170 -0.44 6.02 -15.03
C LEU A 170 -0.94 7.14 -14.09
N HIS A 171 -0.11 8.16 -13.85
CA HIS A 171 -0.51 9.31 -13.06
C HIS A 171 -1.66 10.09 -13.72
N ALA A 172 -1.61 10.33 -15.03
CA ALA A 172 -2.66 11.05 -15.76
C ALA A 172 -4.00 10.30 -15.68
N LYS A 173 -3.99 8.98 -15.88
CA LYS A 173 -5.17 8.12 -15.74
C LYS A 173 -5.72 8.14 -14.31
N THR A 174 -4.87 8.03 -13.32
CA THR A 174 -5.25 8.10 -11.90
C THR A 174 -5.89 9.45 -11.57
N ALA A 175 -5.27 10.54 -12.00
CA ALA A 175 -5.77 11.89 -11.78
C ALA A 175 -7.17 12.10 -12.39
N LYS A 176 -7.44 11.51 -13.58
CA LYS A 176 -8.76 11.55 -14.24
C LYS A 176 -9.84 10.85 -13.41
N VAL A 177 -9.54 9.68 -12.86
CA VAL A 177 -10.48 8.96 -11.99
C VAL A 177 -10.70 9.72 -10.68
N LEU A 178 -9.65 10.22 -10.03
CA LEU A 178 -9.75 11.02 -8.81
C LEU A 178 -10.52 12.34 -9.05
N ALA A 179 -10.36 12.98 -10.20
CA ALA A 179 -11.18 14.14 -10.57
C ALA A 179 -12.67 13.78 -10.69
N THR A 180 -12.98 12.59 -11.23
CA THR A 180 -14.35 12.09 -11.30
C THR A 180 -14.92 11.82 -9.92
N THR A 181 -14.19 11.17 -9.01
CA THR A 181 -14.65 10.94 -7.63
C THR A 181 -14.88 12.27 -6.90
N THR A 182 -14.02 13.25 -7.11
CA THR A 182 -14.17 14.60 -6.55
C THR A 182 -15.41 15.32 -7.08
N ALA A 183 -15.64 15.27 -8.40
CA ALA A 183 -16.82 15.88 -9.03
C ALA A 183 -18.13 15.26 -8.52
N LEU A 184 -18.13 13.97 -8.24
CA LEU A 184 -19.24 13.22 -7.64
C LEU A 184 -19.30 13.37 -6.11
N ARG A 185 -18.36 14.07 -5.49
CA ARG A 185 -18.21 14.21 -4.03
C ARG A 185 -18.07 12.87 -3.31
N LEU A 186 -17.56 11.84 -3.99
CA LEU A 186 -17.35 10.54 -3.37
C LEU A 186 -16.17 10.62 -2.38
N ALA A 187 -16.36 10.02 -1.22
CA ALA A 187 -15.31 9.88 -0.24
C ALA A 187 -14.26 8.88 -0.72
N THR A 188 -13.02 9.25 -0.61
CA THR A 188 -11.88 8.34 -0.75
C THR A 188 -10.81 8.72 0.25
N PRO A 189 -10.18 7.75 0.94
CA PRO A 189 -9.05 8.03 1.80
C PRO A 189 -7.78 8.40 1.02
N ASN A 190 -7.74 8.20 -0.31
CA ASN A 190 -6.58 8.48 -1.13
C ASN A 190 -6.29 9.99 -1.21
N THR A 191 -5.23 10.41 -0.55
CA THR A 191 -4.71 11.79 -0.58
C THR A 191 -3.36 11.91 -1.27
N SER A 192 -2.72 10.78 -1.58
CA SER A 192 -1.41 10.75 -2.22
C SER A 192 -1.47 10.69 -3.75
N GLY A 193 -2.66 10.54 -4.34
CA GLY A 193 -2.84 10.50 -5.78
C GLY A 193 -2.29 9.24 -6.45
N LEU A 194 -2.06 8.15 -5.70
CA LEU A 194 -1.56 6.88 -6.21
C LEU A 194 -2.70 6.01 -6.80
N PRO A 195 -2.39 5.04 -7.67
CA PRO A 195 -3.39 4.34 -8.49
C PRO A 195 -4.19 3.26 -7.73
N ILE A 196 -4.42 3.47 -6.46
CA ILE A 196 -5.24 2.63 -5.58
C ILE A 196 -6.29 3.55 -4.95
N ILE A 197 -7.55 3.38 -5.35
CA ILE A 197 -8.64 4.27 -4.94
C ILE A 197 -9.71 3.43 -4.26
N GLU A 198 -9.81 3.57 -2.95
CA GLU A 198 -10.87 2.97 -2.15
C GLU A 198 -12.08 3.89 -2.16
N LEU A 199 -13.27 3.30 -2.35
CA LEU A 199 -14.55 3.98 -2.37
C LEU A 199 -15.51 3.27 -1.40
N PRO A 200 -15.66 3.79 -0.17
CA PRO A 200 -16.52 3.19 0.84
C PRO A 200 -18.00 3.45 0.57
N LEU A 201 -18.86 2.48 0.91
CA LEU A 201 -20.29 2.55 0.82
C LEU A 201 -20.89 3.26 2.04
N ALA A 202 -21.98 4.00 1.87
CA ALA A 202 -22.73 4.53 2.99
C ALA A 202 -23.47 3.40 3.73
N ASN A 203 -24.01 2.43 2.98
CA ASN A 203 -24.61 1.21 3.52
C ASN A 203 -23.74 0.00 3.18
N PRO A 204 -23.08 -0.63 4.17
CA PRO A 204 -22.24 -1.81 3.96
C PRO A 204 -22.96 -3.03 3.36
N ASP A 205 -24.27 -3.13 3.55
CA ASP A 205 -25.05 -4.27 3.09
C ASP A 205 -25.32 -4.22 1.57
N ASP A 206 -25.02 -3.10 0.90
CA ASP A 206 -25.15 -2.96 -0.56
C ASP A 206 -23.95 -3.54 -1.33
N ILE A 207 -22.93 -4.08 -0.65
CA ILE A 207 -21.65 -4.51 -1.27
C ILE A 207 -21.86 -5.52 -2.41
N ASP A 208 -22.78 -6.49 -2.26
CA ASP A 208 -23.05 -7.49 -3.28
C ASP A 208 -23.75 -6.85 -4.49
N GLY A 209 -24.72 -5.95 -4.26
CA GLY A 209 -25.40 -5.21 -5.31
C GLY A 209 -24.47 -4.33 -6.13
N VAL A 210 -23.55 -3.65 -5.44
CA VAL A 210 -22.49 -2.83 -6.07
C VAL A 210 -21.54 -3.72 -6.87
N GLY A 211 -21.13 -4.87 -6.31
CA GLY A 211 -20.27 -5.81 -7.00
C GLY A 211 -20.89 -6.34 -8.30
N HIS A 212 -22.16 -6.75 -8.28
CA HIS A 212 -22.89 -7.18 -9.48
C HIS A 212 -23.02 -6.05 -10.49
N PHE A 213 -23.39 -4.84 -10.06
CA PHE A 213 -23.51 -3.69 -10.94
C PHE A 213 -22.23 -3.38 -11.69
N LEU A 214 -21.09 -3.35 -10.98
CA LEU A 214 -19.79 -3.09 -11.59
C LEU A 214 -19.38 -4.22 -12.54
N PHE A 215 -19.59 -5.47 -12.14
CA PHE A 215 -19.28 -6.63 -12.97
C PHE A 215 -20.10 -6.67 -14.26
N ASP A 216 -21.42 -6.41 -14.19
CA ASP A 216 -22.32 -6.35 -15.34
C ASP A 216 -21.98 -5.20 -16.29
N ALA A 217 -21.39 -4.12 -15.75
CA ALA A 217 -20.83 -3.01 -16.53
C ALA A 217 -19.43 -3.29 -17.10
N GLY A 218 -18.89 -4.51 -16.94
CA GLY A 218 -17.56 -4.87 -17.43
C GLY A 218 -16.40 -4.40 -16.53
N ILE A 219 -16.67 -3.84 -15.36
CA ILE A 219 -15.66 -3.31 -14.45
C ILE A 219 -15.36 -4.31 -13.35
N TYR A 220 -14.15 -4.89 -13.40
CA TYR A 220 -13.67 -5.81 -12.38
C TYR A 220 -12.90 -5.05 -11.28
N VAL A 221 -13.38 -5.10 -10.03
CA VAL A 221 -12.78 -4.44 -8.85
C VAL A 221 -12.64 -5.41 -7.70
N THR A 222 -11.81 -5.05 -6.72
CA THR A 222 -11.73 -5.77 -5.45
C THR A 222 -12.78 -5.24 -4.48
N LEU A 223 -13.69 -6.10 -4.05
CA LEU A 223 -14.63 -5.76 -2.97
C LEU A 223 -13.93 -5.88 -1.62
N ALA A 224 -14.07 -4.84 -0.80
CA ALA A 224 -13.55 -4.77 0.56
C ALA A 224 -14.70 -4.99 1.56
N ALA A 225 -14.98 -6.25 1.88
CA ALA A 225 -16.08 -6.63 2.76
C ALA A 225 -15.62 -6.84 4.21
N TYR A 226 -16.54 -6.70 5.17
CA TYR A 226 -16.32 -7.16 6.54
C TYR A 226 -16.13 -8.71 6.54
N PRO A 227 -15.19 -9.29 7.31
CA PRO A 227 -14.33 -8.66 8.32
C PRO A 227 -12.92 -8.24 7.83
N LEU A 228 -12.67 -8.20 6.53
CA LEU A 228 -11.38 -7.76 5.98
C LEU A 228 -11.11 -6.29 6.31
N VAL A 229 -12.18 -5.48 6.27
CA VAL A 229 -12.18 -4.08 6.69
C VAL A 229 -13.26 -3.87 7.76
N PRO A 230 -13.18 -2.80 8.58
CA PRO A 230 -14.27 -2.41 9.47
C PRO A 230 -15.57 -2.15 8.68
N ARG A 231 -16.74 -2.35 9.31
CA ARG A 231 -18.03 -2.10 8.65
C ARG A 231 -18.18 -0.67 8.08
N SER A 232 -17.55 0.30 8.73
CA SER A 232 -17.53 1.71 8.27
C SER A 232 -16.65 1.94 7.04
N GLU A 233 -15.86 0.97 6.64
CA GLU A 233 -14.93 1.03 5.51
C GLU A 233 -15.27 0.01 4.41
N VAL A 234 -16.42 -0.69 4.56
CA VAL A 234 -16.90 -1.61 3.53
C VAL A 234 -17.14 -0.84 2.24
N GLY A 235 -16.59 -1.36 1.14
CA GLY A 235 -16.67 -0.71 -0.15
C GLY A 235 -15.93 -1.49 -1.22
N PHE A 236 -15.41 -0.80 -2.21
CA PHE A 236 -14.62 -1.41 -3.26
C PHE A 236 -13.36 -0.60 -3.56
N ARG A 237 -12.37 -1.28 -4.10
CA ARG A 237 -11.07 -0.71 -4.42
C ARG A 237 -10.82 -0.79 -5.92
N VAL A 238 -10.70 0.38 -6.55
CA VAL A 238 -10.25 0.53 -7.92
C VAL A 238 -8.71 0.52 -7.94
N GLN A 239 -8.14 -0.29 -8.81
CA GLN A 239 -6.71 -0.32 -9.08
C GLN A 239 -6.48 0.00 -10.55
N ILE A 240 -5.85 1.14 -10.82
CA ILE A 240 -5.54 1.60 -12.17
C ILE A 240 -4.15 1.08 -12.53
N THR A 241 -4.00 0.61 -13.76
CA THR A 241 -2.72 0.16 -14.31
C THR A 241 -2.39 0.96 -15.56
N ALA A 242 -1.11 1.01 -15.91
CA ALA A 242 -0.68 1.62 -17.17
C ALA A 242 -1.17 0.84 -18.41
N ALA A 243 -1.58 -0.40 -18.23
CA ALA A 243 -2.14 -1.23 -19.31
C ALA A 243 -3.59 -0.88 -19.67
N ASN A 244 -4.30 -0.17 -18.77
CA ASN A 244 -5.65 0.29 -19.09
C ASN A 244 -5.60 1.31 -20.23
N GLY A 245 -6.49 1.15 -21.23
CA GLY A 245 -6.69 2.13 -22.29
C GLY A 245 -7.41 3.38 -21.80
N ASP A 246 -7.31 4.47 -22.54
CA ASP A 246 -8.01 5.72 -22.21
C ASP A 246 -9.53 5.55 -22.26
N ASP A 247 -10.04 4.73 -23.15
CA ASP A 247 -11.44 4.33 -23.29
C ASP A 247 -11.93 3.52 -22.08
N GLU A 248 -11.11 2.60 -21.57
CA GLU A 248 -11.44 1.86 -20.33
C GLU A 248 -11.49 2.79 -19.10
N ILE A 249 -10.62 3.79 -19.04
CA ILE A 249 -10.67 4.81 -17.98
C ILE A 249 -11.93 5.69 -18.11
N ASP A 250 -12.33 6.03 -19.35
CA ASP A 250 -13.58 6.77 -19.62
C ASP A 250 -14.81 5.96 -19.25
N GLU A 251 -14.82 4.67 -19.56
CA GLU A 251 -15.89 3.74 -19.19
C GLU A 251 -16.00 3.61 -17.65
N LEU A 252 -14.85 3.45 -16.95
CA LEU A 252 -14.83 3.46 -15.49
C LEU A 252 -15.43 4.76 -14.93
N CYS A 253 -15.01 5.92 -15.44
CA CYS A 253 -15.53 7.20 -14.98
C CYS A 253 -17.05 7.34 -15.24
N THR A 254 -17.55 6.80 -16.34
CA THR A 254 -18.98 6.78 -16.67
C THR A 254 -19.75 5.84 -15.75
N THR A 255 -19.21 4.65 -15.51
CA THR A 255 -19.79 3.66 -14.60
C THR A 255 -19.84 4.17 -13.17
N LEU A 256 -18.82 4.90 -12.70
CA LEU A 256 -18.83 5.52 -11.36
C LEU A 256 -19.94 6.57 -11.22
N ARG A 257 -20.27 7.33 -12.29
CA ARG A 257 -21.43 8.25 -12.28
C ARG A 257 -22.75 7.50 -12.13
N ALA A 258 -22.96 6.48 -12.96
CA ALA A 258 -24.15 5.65 -12.90
C ALA A 258 -24.29 4.89 -11.56
N LEU A 259 -23.17 4.44 -10.99
CA LEU A 259 -23.14 3.81 -9.67
C LEU A 259 -23.60 4.79 -8.58
N ALA A 260 -23.09 6.02 -8.61
CA ALA A 260 -23.42 7.06 -7.63
C ALA A 260 -24.87 7.56 -7.72
N GLU A 261 -25.57 7.32 -8.84
CA GLU A 261 -27.00 7.54 -9.00
C GLU A 261 -27.86 6.40 -8.42
N ARG A 262 -27.31 5.19 -8.40
CA ARG A 262 -28.04 3.97 -8.02
C ARG A 262 -27.81 3.55 -6.57
N PHE A 263 -26.61 3.80 -6.03
CA PHE A 263 -26.20 3.38 -4.69
C PHE A 263 -25.72 4.56 -3.86
N GLU A 264 -25.94 4.46 -2.55
CA GLU A 264 -25.42 5.46 -1.62
C GLU A 264 -23.96 5.16 -1.29
N LEU A 265 -23.06 5.99 -1.83
CA LEU A 265 -21.64 6.00 -1.52
C LEU A 265 -21.34 7.05 -0.45
N GLN A 266 -20.33 6.84 0.38
CA GLN A 266 -19.90 7.86 1.33
C GLN A 266 -19.46 9.13 0.59
N ARG A 267 -19.76 10.29 1.18
CA ARG A 267 -19.43 11.61 0.62
C ARG A 267 -18.38 12.31 1.46
N HIS A 268 -17.60 13.20 0.85
CA HIS A 268 -16.53 13.93 1.54
C HIS A 268 -16.96 14.65 2.83
N ALA A 269 -18.21 15.13 2.92
CA ALA A 269 -18.74 15.78 4.13
C ALA A 269 -18.92 14.79 5.31
N GLU A 270 -18.93 13.50 5.05
CA GLU A 270 -19.11 12.42 6.03
C GLU A 270 -17.77 11.81 6.47
N LEU A 271 -16.67 12.10 5.75
CA LEU A 271 -15.33 11.74 6.22
C LEU A 271 -14.96 12.70 7.36
N PRO A 272 -14.65 12.21 8.56
CA PRO A 272 -14.14 13.07 9.61
C PRO A 272 -12.81 13.68 9.16
N ALA A 273 -12.62 14.96 9.50
CA ALA A 273 -11.34 15.62 9.36
C ALA A 273 -10.22 14.73 9.92
N GLN A 274 -9.11 14.64 9.19
CA GLN A 274 -7.92 13.84 9.48
C GLN A 274 -7.69 13.66 10.99
N GLY A 275 -7.80 12.44 11.50
CA GLY A 275 -7.66 12.12 12.91
C GLY A 275 -8.54 10.98 13.41
N ARG A 276 -9.26 10.25 12.57
CA ARG A 276 -9.95 9.06 13.05
C ARG A 276 -8.94 8.00 13.47
N ARG A 277 -8.94 7.78 14.76
CA ARG A 277 -8.48 6.54 15.36
C ARG A 277 -9.11 5.40 14.58
N ILE A 278 -8.29 4.61 13.89
CA ILE A 278 -8.69 3.26 13.54
C ILE A 278 -9.22 2.67 14.83
N GLY A 279 -10.52 2.36 14.86
CA GLY A 279 -11.24 2.06 16.08
C GLY A 279 -10.41 1.19 17.00
N SER A 280 -10.31 1.58 18.25
CA SER A 280 -9.93 0.68 19.31
C SER A 280 -10.90 -0.50 19.21
N ALA A 281 -10.50 -1.57 18.54
CA ALA A 281 -11.16 -2.85 18.70
C ALA A 281 -11.15 -3.11 20.20
N THR A 282 -12.30 -3.03 20.81
CA THR A 282 -12.53 -3.52 22.17
C THR A 282 -11.88 -4.89 22.26
N PRO A 283 -11.13 -5.18 23.33
CA PRO A 283 -10.44 -6.44 23.51
C PRO A 283 -11.40 -7.53 23.98
N ASP A 284 -12.48 -7.81 23.26
CA ASP A 284 -13.42 -8.87 23.58
C ASP A 284 -13.97 -9.53 22.33
N ALA A 285 -13.13 -10.40 21.76
CA ALA A 285 -13.56 -11.63 21.11
C ALA A 285 -12.37 -12.59 21.08
N GLU A 286 -12.16 -13.33 22.15
CA GLU A 286 -11.41 -14.57 22.12
C GLU A 286 -12.09 -15.54 21.14
N VAL A 287 -11.56 -15.63 19.93
CA VAL A 287 -11.83 -16.79 19.05
C VAL A 287 -11.04 -17.95 19.63
N ARG A 288 -11.71 -18.78 20.44
CA ARG A 288 -11.22 -20.12 20.79
C ARG A 288 -11.23 -20.96 19.53
N LEU A 289 -10.08 -21.20 18.93
CA LEU A 289 -9.87 -22.31 18.03
C LEU A 289 -9.78 -23.58 18.90
N SER A 290 -10.82 -24.37 18.90
CA SER A 290 -10.78 -25.78 19.39
C SER A 290 -9.91 -26.60 18.46
N ALA A 291 -9.13 -27.49 19.08
CA ALA A 291 -8.14 -28.41 18.53
C ALA A 291 -8.63 -29.29 17.38
#